data_1e3d8d5f2622aef2f3b7b1804b645a8e
#
_entry.id   1e3d8d5f2622aef2f3b7b1804b645a8e
#
_cell.length_a   1.000
_cell.length_b   1.000
_cell.length_c   1.000
_cell.angle_alpha   90.00
_cell.angle_beta   90.00
_cell.angle_gamma   90.00
#
_symmetry.space_group_name_H-M   'P 1'
#
loop_
_entity.id
_entity.type
_entity.pdbx_description
1 polymer ?
#
loop_
_entity_poly.entity_id
_entity_poly.type
_entity_poly.pdbx_seq_one_letter_code
_entity_poly.pdbx_strand_id
1 'polypeptide(L)'
;LLASKVGEPYEGASILPSAVIMPTEAPESVAKNLLRELTGRDDWPLEQLNSFANPYRNPSGGVVNIAYYCLVRLSEELKSNLIDRGYSWVSVPDVPSLAYDHDEVLIYARERFKRRVKRRPVGFTLLPREFTLNEIQRLYECALGKKFDKRNFRRKVLKSQLLIETGNSVRSSTKAKRPSRLYMFDEKKYQTLTLKGYDIVYF
;
A
#
# COMPACT_ATOMS: atom_id res chain seq x y z
N LEU A 1 2.41 8.88 -0.25
CA LEU A 1 3.59 9.74 -0.12
C LEU A 1 3.60 10.76 -1.25
N LEU A 2 3.79 12.03 -0.93
CA LEU A 2 3.90 13.13 -1.89
C LEU A 2 5.25 13.83 -1.71
N ALA A 3 5.72 14.41 -2.81
CA ALA A 3 6.86 15.34 -2.83
C ALA A 3 6.40 16.71 -3.36
N SER A 4 7.17 17.76 -3.13
CA SER A 4 7.01 19.04 -3.78
C SER A 4 7.83 19.06 -5.07
N LYS A 5 7.25 19.53 -6.17
CA LYS A 5 7.95 19.68 -7.45
C LYS A 5 8.96 20.85 -7.35
N VAL A 6 10.18 20.57 -7.74
CA VAL A 6 11.24 21.57 -7.82
C VAL A 6 11.36 22.03 -9.27
N GLY A 7 11.34 23.33 -9.50
CA GLY A 7 11.47 23.98 -10.81
C GLY A 7 10.24 23.83 -11.73
N GLU A 8 10.29 24.60 -12.81
CA GLU A 8 9.25 24.62 -13.84
C GLU A 8 9.20 23.34 -14.68
N PRO A 9 8.07 22.96 -15.25
CA PRO A 9 6.73 23.50 -14.96
C PRO A 9 6.20 22.95 -13.62
N TYR A 10 5.23 23.64 -13.01
CA TYR A 10 4.54 23.23 -11.78
C TYR A 10 5.37 23.37 -10.50
N GLU A 11 6.29 24.33 -10.41
CA GLU A 11 7.07 24.58 -9.19
C GLU A 11 6.19 24.67 -7.95
N GLY A 12 6.57 23.96 -6.88
CA GLY A 12 5.84 23.92 -5.62
C GLY A 12 4.59 23.02 -5.61
N ALA A 13 4.13 22.54 -6.76
CA ALA A 13 2.99 21.63 -6.81
C ALA A 13 3.29 20.26 -6.22
N SER A 14 2.25 19.58 -5.71
CA SER A 14 2.37 18.22 -5.19
C SER A 14 2.54 17.21 -6.34
N ILE A 15 3.48 16.28 -6.17
CA ILE A 15 3.76 15.18 -7.11
C ILE A 15 3.91 13.86 -6.37
N LEU A 16 3.76 12.77 -7.10
CA LEU A 16 4.25 11.46 -6.64
C LEU A 16 5.79 11.43 -6.72
N PRO A 17 6.48 10.78 -5.77
CA PRO A 17 7.93 10.61 -5.86
C PRO A 17 8.32 9.98 -7.21
N SER A 18 9.31 10.54 -7.87
CA SER A 18 9.72 10.12 -9.21
C SER A 18 11.23 10.27 -9.41
N ALA A 19 11.78 9.48 -10.31
CA ALA A 19 13.17 9.57 -10.74
C ALA A 19 13.24 9.45 -12.27
N VAL A 20 14.26 10.07 -12.85
CA VAL A 20 14.53 9.98 -14.30
C VAL A 20 15.28 8.66 -14.56
N ILE A 21 14.89 7.95 -15.61
CA ILE A 21 15.56 6.74 -16.07
C ILE A 21 16.58 7.15 -17.13
N MET A 22 17.84 6.82 -16.92
CA MET A 22 18.90 7.02 -17.92
C MET A 22 18.85 5.88 -18.98
N PRO A 23 19.35 6.10 -20.21
CA PRO A 23 19.26 5.12 -21.29
C PRO A 23 19.84 3.74 -20.98
N THR A 24 20.76 3.65 -20.02
CA THR A 24 21.44 2.41 -19.61
C THR A 24 20.83 1.75 -18.38
N GLU A 25 19.76 2.30 -17.82
CA GLU A 25 19.16 1.83 -16.59
C GLU A 25 17.87 1.05 -16.82
N ALA A 26 17.68 -0.03 -16.08
CA ALA A 26 16.41 -0.73 -16.05
C ALA A 26 15.39 0.01 -15.17
N PRO A 27 14.15 0.23 -15.62
CA PRO A 27 13.12 0.94 -14.85
C PRO A 27 12.90 0.38 -13.45
N GLU A 28 12.92 -0.94 -13.29
CA GLU A 28 12.77 -1.60 -11.99
C GLU A 28 13.93 -1.27 -11.04
N SER A 29 15.15 -1.18 -11.55
CA SER A 29 16.33 -0.84 -10.75
C SER A 29 16.24 0.60 -10.23
N VAL A 30 15.84 1.54 -11.08
CA VAL A 30 15.62 2.95 -10.70
C VAL A 30 14.52 3.04 -9.63
N ALA A 31 13.41 2.33 -9.82
CA ALA A 31 12.32 2.32 -8.85
C ALA A 31 12.74 1.69 -7.51
N LYS A 32 13.54 0.63 -7.50
CA LYS A 32 14.12 0.04 -6.28
C LYS A 32 15.08 0.99 -5.57
N ASN A 33 15.91 1.69 -6.32
CA ASN A 33 16.85 2.68 -5.76
C ASN A 33 16.08 3.82 -5.10
N LEU A 34 15.06 4.36 -5.77
CA LEU A 34 14.19 5.39 -5.19
C LEU A 34 13.48 4.88 -3.92
N LEU A 35 12.97 3.65 -3.94
CA LEU A 35 12.32 3.04 -2.77
C LEU A 35 13.32 2.91 -1.59
N ARG A 36 14.54 2.45 -1.85
CA ARG A 36 15.61 2.36 -0.85
C ARG A 36 15.97 3.72 -0.31
N GLU A 37 16.09 4.71 -1.16
CA GLU A 37 16.34 6.08 -0.77
C GLU A 37 15.25 6.62 0.16
N LEU A 38 13.98 6.39 -0.18
CA LEU A 38 12.83 6.87 0.59
C LEU A 38 12.64 6.14 1.93
N THR A 39 12.88 4.82 1.97
CA THR A 39 12.51 3.99 3.11
C THR A 39 13.70 3.41 3.88
N GLY A 40 14.93 3.59 3.38
CA GLY A 40 16.12 2.93 3.91
C GLY A 40 16.20 1.42 3.61
N ARG A 41 15.23 0.86 2.84
CA ARG A 41 15.10 -0.57 2.57
C ARG A 41 14.71 -0.84 1.12
N ASP A 42 15.14 -1.97 0.58
CA ASP A 42 14.83 -2.44 -0.78
C ASP A 42 14.09 -3.78 -0.83
N ASP A 43 13.84 -4.38 0.32
CA ASP A 43 13.15 -5.67 0.46
C ASP A 43 11.60 -5.55 0.47
N TRP A 44 11.06 -4.33 0.36
CA TRP A 44 9.64 -4.14 0.19
C TRP A 44 9.15 -4.65 -1.18
N PRO A 45 8.01 -5.35 -1.24
CA PRO A 45 7.44 -5.80 -2.51
C PRO A 45 7.12 -4.61 -3.42
N LEU A 46 7.91 -4.43 -4.47
CA LEU A 46 7.71 -3.41 -5.50
C LEU A 46 7.07 -4.05 -6.72
N GLU A 47 6.00 -3.45 -7.23
CA GLU A 47 5.29 -3.96 -8.39
C GLU A 47 5.03 -2.87 -9.40
N GLN A 48 5.27 -3.19 -10.67
CA GLN A 48 4.89 -2.31 -11.76
C GLN A 48 3.37 -2.18 -11.82
N LEU A 49 2.91 -0.95 -11.83
CA LEU A 49 1.51 -0.59 -11.88
C LEU A 49 1.00 -0.55 -13.32
N ASN A 50 1.56 0.36 -14.10
CA ASN A 50 1.26 0.59 -15.50
C ASN A 50 2.30 1.53 -16.13
N SER A 51 2.24 1.68 -17.45
CA SER A 51 2.96 2.73 -18.18
C SER A 51 1.96 3.78 -18.65
N PHE A 52 2.29 5.05 -18.46
CA PHE A 52 1.48 6.21 -18.83
C PHE A 52 2.22 6.98 -19.92
N ALA A 53 1.69 7.03 -21.11
CA ALA A 53 2.34 7.54 -22.31
C ALA A 53 1.47 8.52 -23.09
N ASN A 54 0.51 9.19 -22.43
CA ASN A 54 -0.26 10.25 -23.09
C ASN A 54 0.71 11.33 -23.57
N PRO A 55 0.69 11.72 -24.86
CA PRO A 55 1.61 12.74 -25.40
C PRO A 55 1.56 14.08 -24.67
N TYR A 56 0.42 14.41 -24.08
CA TYR A 56 0.18 15.68 -23.39
C TYR A 56 0.41 15.60 -21.85
N ARG A 57 0.89 14.45 -21.35
CA ARG A 57 1.12 14.29 -19.90
C ARG A 57 2.17 15.21 -19.33
N ASN A 58 3.13 15.64 -20.14
CA ASN A 58 4.18 16.58 -19.78
C ASN A 58 4.22 17.72 -20.79
N PRO A 59 4.09 18.99 -20.35
CA PRO A 59 4.18 20.15 -21.25
C PRO A 59 5.50 20.27 -22.00
N SER A 60 6.59 19.71 -21.45
CA SER A 60 7.92 19.78 -22.05
C SER A 60 8.18 18.74 -23.16
N GLY A 61 7.20 17.89 -23.49
CA GLY A 61 7.34 16.92 -24.59
C GLY A 61 7.03 15.47 -24.21
N GLY A 62 7.29 14.56 -25.14
CA GLY A 62 6.94 13.15 -25.05
C GLY A 62 7.74 12.42 -23.98
N VAL A 63 7.17 12.28 -22.80
CA VAL A 63 7.72 11.53 -21.67
C VAL A 63 6.83 10.32 -21.40
N VAL A 64 7.42 9.15 -21.22
CA VAL A 64 6.74 7.94 -20.73
C VAL A 64 7.01 7.79 -19.25
N ASN A 65 5.96 7.62 -18.47
CA ASN A 65 6.05 7.30 -17.04
C ASN A 65 5.78 5.82 -16.82
N ILE A 66 6.72 5.11 -16.21
CA ILE A 66 6.55 3.74 -15.74
C ILE A 66 6.29 3.79 -14.25
N ALA A 67 5.03 3.64 -13.87
CA ALA A 67 4.63 3.74 -12.49
C ALA A 67 4.79 2.40 -11.76
N TYR A 68 5.31 2.48 -10.54
CA TYR A 68 5.42 1.37 -9.59
C TYR A 68 4.64 1.72 -8.33
N TYR A 69 4.21 0.70 -7.60
CA TYR A 69 3.66 0.89 -6.26
C TYR A 69 4.27 -0.10 -5.27
N CYS A 70 4.36 0.36 -4.04
CA CYS A 70 4.81 -0.42 -2.91
C CYS A 70 3.91 -0.15 -1.71
N LEU A 71 3.61 -1.18 -0.94
CA LEU A 71 2.89 -1.06 0.32
C LEU A 71 3.90 -1.11 1.45
N VAL A 72 4.04 0.00 2.15
CA VAL A 72 5.00 0.18 3.23
C VAL A 72 4.27 0.28 4.56
N ARG A 73 4.77 -0.44 5.57
CA ARG A 73 4.32 -0.25 6.94
C ARG A 73 4.96 1.02 7.49
N LEU A 74 4.16 2.05 7.66
CA LEU A 74 4.61 3.34 8.16
C LEU A 74 4.90 3.27 9.65
N SER A 75 6.17 3.47 10.05
CA SER A 75 6.58 3.75 11.42
C SER A 75 6.66 5.25 11.66
N GLU A 76 6.61 5.69 12.92
CA GLU A 76 6.78 7.12 13.24
C GLU A 76 8.18 7.62 12.84
N GLU A 77 9.21 6.78 12.99
CA GLU A 77 10.57 7.09 12.57
C GLU A 77 10.64 7.33 11.04
N LEU A 78 10.12 6.40 10.24
CA LEU A 78 10.09 6.55 8.78
C LEU A 78 9.30 7.80 8.38
N LYS A 79 8.17 8.06 9.05
CA LYS A 79 7.35 9.24 8.78
C LYS A 79 8.11 10.54 9.08
N SER A 80 8.79 10.62 10.23
CA SER A 80 9.61 11.79 10.60
C SER A 80 10.74 12.01 9.59
N ASN A 81 11.52 10.99 9.28
CA ASN A 81 12.62 11.07 8.32
C ASN A 81 12.18 11.56 6.93
N LEU A 82 11.00 11.15 6.47
CA LEU A 82 10.47 11.60 5.19
C LEU A 82 10.01 13.06 5.25
N ILE A 83 9.39 13.48 6.35
CA ILE A 83 9.00 14.89 6.55
C ILE A 83 10.25 15.81 6.55
N ASP A 84 11.30 15.42 7.26
CA ASP A 84 12.57 16.19 7.34
C ASP A 84 13.24 16.33 5.96
N ARG A 85 12.95 15.41 5.03
CA ARG A 85 13.41 15.41 3.63
C ARG A 85 12.44 16.07 2.66
N GLY A 86 11.41 16.74 3.13
CA GLY A 86 10.43 17.45 2.31
C GLY A 86 9.33 16.59 1.69
N TYR A 87 9.18 15.33 2.13
CA TYR A 87 8.06 14.48 1.73
C TYR A 87 6.91 14.58 2.72
N SER A 88 5.69 14.30 2.26
CA SER A 88 4.51 14.27 3.11
C SER A 88 3.68 13.00 2.92
N TRP A 89 3.24 12.39 4.03
CA TRP A 89 2.22 11.36 4.02
C TRP A 89 0.85 12.01 4.13
N VAL A 90 0.09 11.92 3.06
CA VAL A 90 -1.25 12.50 2.97
C VAL A 90 -2.27 11.38 2.93
N SER A 91 -3.32 11.52 3.73
CA SER A 91 -4.48 10.62 3.67
C SER A 91 -5.11 10.67 2.28
N VAL A 92 -5.49 9.54 1.72
CA VAL A 92 -5.98 9.48 0.33
C VAL A 92 -7.16 10.43 0.04
N PRO A 93 -8.13 10.62 0.97
CA PRO A 93 -9.20 11.61 0.75
C PRO A 93 -8.73 13.06 0.72
N ASP A 94 -7.58 13.34 1.32
CA ASP A 94 -7.06 14.70 1.54
C ASP A 94 -5.93 15.04 0.54
N VAL A 95 -5.66 14.17 -0.44
CA VAL A 95 -4.66 14.42 -1.49
C VAL A 95 -5.11 15.63 -2.32
N PRO A 96 -4.28 16.68 -2.45
CA PRO A 96 -4.57 17.82 -3.31
C PRO A 96 -4.50 17.40 -4.78
N SER A 97 -4.87 18.29 -5.69
CA SER A 97 -4.58 18.09 -7.11
C SER A 97 -3.09 17.98 -7.35
N LEU A 98 -2.67 16.97 -8.10
CA LEU A 98 -1.28 16.68 -8.39
C LEU A 98 -0.87 17.27 -9.75
N ALA A 99 0.41 17.61 -9.88
CA ALA A 99 0.94 18.05 -11.15
C ALA A 99 1.04 16.90 -12.15
N TYR A 100 1.13 17.24 -13.43
CA TYR A 100 1.15 16.33 -14.56
C TYR A 100 -0.12 15.47 -14.63
N ASP A 101 0.04 14.20 -14.94
CA ASP A 101 -1.01 13.18 -14.89
C ASP A 101 -0.99 12.34 -13.59
N HIS A 102 -0.37 12.85 -12.53
CA HIS A 102 -0.18 12.09 -11.30
C HIS A 102 -1.50 11.79 -10.57
N ASP A 103 -2.54 12.58 -10.76
CA ASP A 103 -3.90 12.25 -10.30
C ASP A 103 -4.42 10.96 -10.97
N GLU A 104 -4.22 10.82 -12.29
CA GLU A 104 -4.60 9.63 -13.04
C GLU A 104 -3.84 8.39 -12.56
N VAL A 105 -2.52 8.54 -12.35
CA VAL A 105 -1.67 7.48 -11.79
C VAL A 105 -2.17 7.04 -10.42
N LEU A 106 -2.51 7.98 -9.54
CA LEU A 106 -3.02 7.69 -8.19
C LEU A 106 -4.38 6.99 -8.23
N ILE A 107 -5.29 7.44 -9.08
CA ILE A 107 -6.60 6.81 -9.27
C ILE A 107 -6.43 5.37 -9.75
N TYR A 108 -5.57 5.14 -10.73
CA TYR A 108 -5.27 3.80 -11.24
C TYR A 108 -4.68 2.90 -10.15
N ALA A 109 -3.73 3.41 -9.38
CA ALA A 109 -3.11 2.69 -8.27
C ALA A 109 -4.14 2.25 -7.22
N ARG A 110 -5.06 3.15 -6.84
CA ARG A 110 -6.14 2.85 -5.88
C ARG A 110 -7.06 1.74 -6.37
N GLU A 111 -7.48 1.79 -7.60
CA GLU A 111 -8.36 0.76 -8.17
C GLU A 111 -7.62 -0.59 -8.32
N ARG A 112 -6.35 -0.58 -8.68
CA ARG A 112 -5.50 -1.78 -8.70
C ARG A 112 -5.39 -2.39 -7.31
N PHE A 113 -5.11 -1.56 -6.29
CA PHE A 113 -5.00 -1.98 -4.91
C PHE A 113 -6.31 -2.57 -4.36
N LYS A 114 -7.45 -1.91 -4.59
CA LYS A 114 -8.77 -2.44 -4.21
C LYS A 114 -9.06 -3.81 -4.81
N ARG A 115 -8.78 -3.99 -6.10
CA ARG A 115 -8.95 -5.28 -6.78
C ARG A 115 -8.06 -6.36 -6.17
N ARG A 116 -6.82 -5.99 -5.84
CA ARG A 116 -5.85 -6.91 -5.28
C ARG A 116 -6.19 -7.34 -3.85
N VAL A 117 -6.58 -6.40 -3.00
CA VAL A 117 -7.01 -6.68 -1.61
C VAL A 117 -8.22 -7.64 -1.56
N LYS A 118 -9.11 -7.57 -2.55
CA LYS A 118 -10.25 -8.51 -2.63
C LYS A 118 -9.83 -9.95 -2.95
N ARG A 119 -8.76 -10.13 -3.71
CA ARG A 119 -8.34 -11.43 -4.26
C ARG A 119 -7.14 -12.05 -3.56
N ARG A 120 -6.32 -11.23 -2.91
CA ARG A 120 -5.06 -11.68 -2.30
C ARG A 120 -4.92 -11.14 -0.88
N PRO A 121 -4.22 -11.84 0.00
CA PRO A 121 -4.02 -11.43 1.39
C PRO A 121 -2.93 -10.37 1.55
N VAL A 122 -2.79 -9.47 0.59
CA VAL A 122 -1.75 -8.41 0.60
C VAL A 122 -1.82 -7.52 1.83
N GLY A 123 -2.98 -7.43 2.48
CA GLY A 123 -3.14 -6.65 3.71
C GLY A 123 -2.38 -7.23 4.90
N PHE A 124 -2.09 -8.52 4.91
CA PHE A 124 -1.40 -9.14 6.06
C PHE A 124 0.05 -8.69 6.19
N THR A 125 0.71 -8.32 5.08
CA THR A 125 2.08 -7.76 5.12
C THR A 125 2.14 -6.39 5.79
N LEU A 126 1.03 -5.67 5.86
CA LEU A 126 0.91 -4.37 6.51
C LEU A 126 0.59 -4.47 8.00
N LEU A 127 0.19 -5.65 8.48
CA LEU A 127 -0.11 -5.89 9.89
C LEU A 127 1.16 -6.33 10.65
N PRO A 128 1.19 -6.15 11.98
CA PRO A 128 2.19 -6.82 12.82
C PRO A 128 2.12 -8.32 12.63
N ARG A 129 3.17 -9.04 13.04
CA ARG A 129 3.20 -10.51 12.99
C ARG A 129 2.01 -11.14 13.72
N GLU A 130 1.64 -10.58 14.87
CA GLU A 130 0.43 -10.92 15.60
C GLU A 130 -0.53 -9.74 15.57
N PHE A 131 -1.77 -9.97 15.23
CA PHE A 131 -2.81 -8.95 15.08
C PHE A 131 -4.17 -9.44 15.56
N THR A 132 -5.06 -8.51 15.84
CA THR A 132 -6.45 -8.77 16.22
C THR A 132 -7.38 -8.79 15.00
N LEU A 133 -8.54 -9.43 15.14
CA LEU A 133 -9.59 -9.37 14.10
C LEU A 133 -10.13 -7.95 13.87
N ASN A 134 -9.95 -7.04 14.82
CA ASN A 134 -10.31 -5.63 14.63
C ASN A 134 -9.31 -4.89 13.73
N GLU A 135 -8.01 -5.16 13.88
CA GLU A 135 -6.97 -4.54 13.06
C GLU A 135 -7.09 -4.95 11.61
N ILE A 136 -7.28 -6.25 11.35
CA ILE A 136 -7.51 -6.71 9.98
C ILE A 136 -8.82 -6.15 9.39
N GLN A 137 -9.89 -6.03 10.17
CA GLN A 137 -11.13 -5.41 9.70
C GLN A 137 -10.90 -3.95 9.32
N ARG A 138 -10.23 -3.15 10.17
CA ARG A 138 -9.89 -1.75 9.85
C ARG A 138 -9.07 -1.63 8.58
N LEU A 139 -8.07 -2.50 8.41
CA LEU A 139 -7.25 -2.52 7.21
C LEU A 139 -8.09 -2.70 5.95
N TYR A 140 -8.98 -3.71 5.93
CA TYR A 140 -9.87 -3.96 4.79
C TYR A 140 -10.88 -2.84 4.58
N GLU A 141 -11.43 -2.26 5.65
CA GLU A 141 -12.33 -1.11 5.57
C GLU A 141 -11.64 0.10 4.95
N CYS A 142 -10.41 0.41 5.37
CA CYS A 142 -9.62 1.49 4.79
C CYS A 142 -9.25 1.20 3.33
N ALA A 143 -8.79 -0.01 3.02
CA ALA A 143 -8.37 -0.38 1.67
C ALA A 143 -9.51 -0.35 0.65
N LEU A 144 -10.71 -0.75 1.07
CA LEU A 144 -11.89 -0.84 0.19
C LEU A 144 -12.80 0.39 0.25
N GLY A 145 -12.57 1.31 1.19
CA GLY A 145 -13.36 2.51 1.37
C GLY A 145 -14.81 2.24 1.82
N LYS A 146 -15.05 1.12 2.54
CA LYS A 146 -16.40 0.75 3.02
C LYS A 146 -16.34 0.12 4.39
N LYS A 147 -17.42 0.25 5.16
CA LYS A 147 -17.57 -0.43 6.44
C LYS A 147 -18.11 -1.85 6.28
N PHE A 148 -17.69 -2.73 7.16
CA PHE A 148 -18.15 -4.10 7.23
C PHE A 148 -18.89 -4.38 8.52
N ASP A 149 -19.95 -5.19 8.45
CA ASP A 149 -20.55 -5.79 9.64
C ASP A 149 -19.52 -6.66 10.35
N LYS A 150 -19.28 -6.40 11.61
CA LYS A 150 -18.24 -7.04 12.41
C LYS A 150 -18.40 -8.56 12.52
N ARG A 151 -19.64 -9.04 12.67
CA ARG A 151 -19.94 -10.47 12.82
C ARG A 151 -19.70 -11.21 11.51
N ASN A 152 -20.19 -10.66 10.42
CA ASN A 152 -20.04 -11.26 9.09
C ASN A 152 -18.59 -11.25 8.62
N PHE A 153 -17.88 -10.14 8.86
CA PHE A 153 -16.46 -10.02 8.54
C PHE A 153 -15.65 -11.11 9.25
N ARG A 154 -15.78 -11.20 10.58
CA ARG A 154 -15.07 -12.20 11.39
C ARG A 154 -15.36 -13.62 10.93
N ARG A 155 -16.64 -13.94 10.69
CA ARG A 155 -17.05 -15.26 10.20
C ARG A 155 -16.35 -15.60 8.87
N LYS A 156 -16.31 -14.66 7.91
CA LYS A 156 -15.65 -14.88 6.61
C LYS A 156 -14.16 -15.09 6.76
N VAL A 157 -13.48 -14.23 7.51
CA VAL A 157 -12.03 -14.30 7.70
C VAL A 157 -11.64 -15.59 8.41
N LEU A 158 -12.34 -16.00 9.46
CA LEU A 158 -12.07 -17.26 10.16
C LEU A 158 -12.40 -18.50 9.29
N LYS A 159 -13.45 -18.44 8.46
CA LYS A 159 -13.79 -19.52 7.52
C LYS A 159 -12.70 -19.75 6.47
N SER A 160 -11.87 -18.75 6.14
CA SER A 160 -10.76 -18.93 5.22
C SER A 160 -9.68 -19.89 5.74
N GLN A 161 -9.66 -20.13 7.05
CA GLN A 161 -8.67 -20.94 7.75
C GLN A 161 -7.20 -20.49 7.50
N LEU A 162 -6.99 -19.23 7.13
CA LEU A 162 -5.67 -18.64 6.91
C LEU A 162 -5.15 -17.91 8.14
N LEU A 163 -5.87 -17.98 9.26
CA LEU A 163 -5.44 -17.42 10.53
C LEU A 163 -5.15 -18.53 11.53
N ILE A 164 -4.01 -18.42 12.18
CA ILE A 164 -3.59 -19.25 13.30
C ILE A 164 -3.83 -18.43 14.58
N GLU A 165 -4.62 -18.94 15.52
CA GLU A 165 -4.75 -18.34 16.84
C GLU A 165 -3.47 -18.62 17.64
N THR A 166 -2.81 -17.56 18.16
CA THR A 166 -1.50 -17.69 18.81
C THR A 166 -1.57 -18.07 20.28
N GLY A 167 -2.77 -18.06 20.86
CA GLY A 167 -2.98 -18.21 22.30
C GLY A 167 -2.76 -16.91 23.09
N ASN A 168 -2.16 -15.89 22.46
CA ASN A 168 -1.92 -14.59 23.06
C ASN A 168 -3.17 -13.69 22.97
N SER A 169 -3.21 -12.68 23.83
CA SER A 169 -4.27 -11.68 23.81
C SER A 169 -3.76 -10.29 24.20
N VAL A 170 -4.44 -9.25 23.70
CA VAL A 170 -4.10 -7.86 23.99
C VAL A 170 -5.34 -7.08 24.44
N ARG A 171 -5.17 -6.16 25.40
CA ARG A 171 -6.21 -5.18 25.73
C ARG A 171 -6.05 -3.96 24.83
N SER A 172 -7.02 -3.71 23.98
CA SER A 172 -7.00 -2.58 23.04
C SER A 172 -7.23 -1.22 23.69
N SER A 173 -7.70 -1.19 24.93
CA SER A 173 -7.81 0.02 25.76
C SER A 173 -8.05 -0.37 27.23
N THR A 174 -7.79 0.57 28.16
CA THR A 174 -8.11 0.41 29.59
C THR A 174 -9.61 0.20 29.85
N LYS A 175 -10.46 0.62 28.92
CA LYS A 175 -11.93 0.45 28.99
C LYS A 175 -12.43 -0.87 28.39
N ALA A 176 -11.57 -1.65 27.74
CA ALA A 176 -11.97 -2.91 27.11
C ALA A 176 -12.26 -3.98 28.20
N LYS A 177 -13.52 -4.43 28.28
CA LYS A 177 -13.96 -5.43 29.27
C LYS A 177 -13.30 -6.80 29.08
N ARG A 178 -12.90 -7.17 27.85
CA ARG A 178 -12.25 -8.46 27.53
C ARG A 178 -11.05 -8.24 26.62
N PRO A 179 -9.94 -8.98 26.84
CA PRO A 179 -8.81 -8.98 25.90
C PRO A 179 -9.24 -9.48 24.52
N SER A 180 -8.60 -8.97 23.48
CA SER A 180 -8.76 -9.44 22.11
C SER A 180 -7.73 -10.52 21.82
N ARG A 181 -8.16 -11.65 21.26
CA ARG A 181 -7.27 -12.73 20.82
C ARG A 181 -6.38 -12.25 19.69
N LEU A 182 -5.16 -12.75 19.66
CA LEU A 182 -4.17 -12.48 18.62
C LEU A 182 -4.10 -13.66 17.64
N TYR A 183 -3.90 -13.31 16.38
CA TYR A 183 -3.81 -14.22 15.25
C TYR A 183 -2.56 -13.92 14.43
N MET A 184 -2.03 -14.93 13.77
CA MET A 184 -1.00 -14.81 12.73
C MET A 184 -1.57 -15.28 11.39
N PHE A 185 -1.01 -14.77 10.29
CA PHE A 185 -1.32 -15.26 8.95
C PHE A 185 -0.57 -16.56 8.66
N ASP A 186 -1.27 -17.58 8.18
CA ASP A 186 -0.71 -18.86 7.76
C ASP A 186 -0.27 -18.79 6.30
N GLU A 187 0.95 -18.30 6.09
CA GLU A 187 1.54 -18.16 4.77
C GLU A 187 1.73 -19.49 4.06
N LYS A 188 2.13 -20.55 4.77
CA LYS A 188 2.33 -21.89 4.20
C LYS A 188 1.04 -22.45 3.64
N LYS A 189 -0.04 -22.32 4.39
CA LYS A 189 -1.36 -22.75 3.96
C LYS A 189 -1.85 -21.91 2.78
N TYR A 190 -1.63 -20.60 2.81
CA TYR A 190 -1.97 -19.73 1.69
C TYR A 190 -1.26 -20.15 0.40
N GLN A 191 0.05 -20.37 0.43
CA GLN A 191 0.82 -20.83 -0.72
C GLN A 191 0.29 -22.17 -1.25
N THR A 192 0.02 -23.12 -0.35
CA THR A 192 -0.56 -24.42 -0.72
C THR A 192 -1.92 -24.29 -1.42
N LEU A 193 -2.78 -23.41 -0.92
CA LEU A 193 -4.11 -23.17 -1.51
C LEU A 193 -3.98 -22.47 -2.88
N THR A 194 -3.08 -21.50 -3.00
CA THR A 194 -2.83 -20.80 -4.26
C THR A 194 -2.30 -21.74 -5.35
N LEU A 195 -1.39 -22.64 -5.01
CA LEU A 195 -0.89 -23.67 -5.94
C LEU A 195 -1.99 -24.64 -6.42
N LYS A 196 -3.04 -24.85 -5.61
CA LYS A 196 -4.20 -25.66 -5.96
C LYS A 196 -5.28 -24.88 -6.74
N GLY A 197 -5.02 -23.63 -7.13
CA GLY A 197 -5.94 -22.80 -7.89
C GLY A 197 -7.10 -22.21 -7.09
N TYR A 198 -7.03 -22.22 -5.76
CA TYR A 198 -8.03 -21.57 -4.93
C TYR A 198 -7.86 -20.05 -4.93
N ASP A 199 -8.75 -19.36 -5.59
CA ASP A 199 -8.90 -17.90 -5.46
C ASP A 199 -9.58 -17.59 -4.11
N ILE A 200 -8.84 -16.97 -3.21
CA ILE A 200 -9.36 -16.59 -1.90
C ILE A 200 -10.04 -15.23 -2.04
N VAL A 201 -11.31 -15.27 -2.40
CA VAL A 201 -12.14 -14.05 -2.41
C VAL A 201 -12.63 -13.79 -0.99
N TYR A 202 -12.03 -12.79 -0.33
CA TYR A 202 -12.41 -12.41 1.04
C TYR A 202 -13.72 -11.59 1.08
N PHE A 203 -13.96 -10.68 0.09
CA PHE A 203 -15.05 -9.69 0.16
C PHE A 203 -15.58 -9.29 -1.22
#